data_70aa8324f72e80cc9765f2e48bd7096a
#
_entry.id   70aa8324f72e80cc9765f2e48bd7096a
#
_cell.length_a   1.000
_cell.length_b   1.000
_cell.length_c   1.000
_cell.angle_alpha   90.00
_cell.angle_beta   90.00
_cell.angle_gamma   90.00
#
_symmetry.space_group_name_H-M   'P 1'
#
loop_
_entity.id
_entity.type
_entity.pdbx_description
1 polymer ?
#
loop_
_entity_poly.entity_id
_entity_poly.type
_entity_poly.pdbx_seq_one_letter_code
_entity_poly.pdbx_strand_id
1 'polypeptide(L)'
;MVKTYSDAIIPGLSNGFGGLRSPVAQACAQTFNAGISVNLGPFGTFQKDAYCQGAQKFENDSFRFALDYTLPNGSLIYASYAKGFASGGFNNDDKVTSFPAETADNFEIGTKGSYLNEKLQINANFFLFDYVNNQRSIGKVAQNGVASIVTVPIQKAEVDGYEIEIKAFLNDSFSLIA
;
A
#
# COMPACT_ATOMS: atom_id res chain seq x y z
N MET A 1 7.60 7.93 -15.74
CA MET A 1 7.65 8.62 -14.41
C MET A 1 6.23 8.85 -13.93
N VAL A 2 5.85 8.23 -12.84
CA VAL A 2 4.52 8.39 -12.24
C VAL A 2 4.63 9.43 -11.13
N LYS A 3 3.87 10.52 -11.22
CA LYS A 3 3.78 11.54 -10.18
C LYS A 3 2.46 11.37 -9.46
N THR A 4 2.50 11.13 -8.18
CA THR A 4 1.31 11.01 -7.35
C THR A 4 1.30 12.13 -6.31
N TYR A 5 0.19 12.82 -6.21
CA TYR A 5 -0.06 13.81 -5.18
C TYR A 5 -1.08 13.25 -4.21
N SER A 6 -0.85 13.45 -2.94
CA SER A 6 -1.79 13.08 -1.89
C SER A 6 -2.13 14.33 -1.08
N ASP A 7 -3.37 14.73 -1.15
CA ASP A 7 -3.94 15.80 -0.33
C ASP A 7 -4.80 15.18 0.75
N ALA A 8 -4.52 15.49 1.99
CA ALA A 8 -5.37 15.11 3.11
C ALA A 8 -6.02 16.33 3.71
N ILE A 9 -7.34 16.36 3.72
CA ILE A 9 -8.14 17.32 4.43
C ILE A 9 -8.75 16.61 5.63
N ILE A 10 -8.33 17.00 6.82
CA ILE A 10 -8.81 16.39 8.06
C ILE A 10 -9.73 17.40 8.74
N PRO A 11 -11.04 17.15 8.80
CA PRO A 11 -11.96 18.00 9.54
C PRO A 11 -11.64 17.98 11.03
N GLY A 12 -11.37 19.13 11.61
CA GLY A 12 -11.30 19.27 13.06
C GLY A 12 -12.70 19.26 13.64
N LEU A 13 -12.97 18.35 14.56
CA LEU A 13 -14.23 18.36 15.31
C LEU A 13 -14.21 19.49 16.32
N SER A 14 -15.04 20.50 16.10
CA SER A 14 -15.33 21.51 17.11
C SER A 14 -16.52 21.03 17.95
N ASN A 15 -16.30 20.83 19.23
CA ASN A 15 -17.43 20.65 20.14
C ASN A 15 -17.93 22.01 20.53
N GLY A 16 -19.10 22.40 20.05
CA GLY A 16 -19.71 23.72 20.20
C GLY A 16 -20.05 24.17 21.62
N PHE A 17 -19.67 23.45 22.65
CA PHE A 17 -19.88 23.83 24.04
C PHE A 17 -18.63 23.55 24.85
N GLY A 18 -17.70 24.49 24.93
CA GLY A 18 -16.65 24.54 25.97
C GLY A 18 -15.78 23.28 26.10
N GLY A 19 -15.88 22.35 25.17
CA GLY A 19 -15.21 21.09 25.20
C GLY A 19 -13.77 21.19 24.67
N LEU A 20 -12.94 20.35 25.19
CA LEU A 20 -11.57 20.16 24.78
C LEU A 20 -11.50 19.96 23.26
N ARG A 21 -10.69 20.76 22.60
CA ARG A 21 -10.36 20.55 21.18
C ARG A 21 -9.90 19.11 20.99
N SER A 22 -10.38 18.46 19.93
CA SER A 22 -9.83 17.14 19.63
C SER A 22 -8.31 17.25 19.47
N PRO A 23 -7.54 16.23 19.86
CA PRO A 23 -6.08 16.22 19.68
C PRO A 23 -5.67 16.49 18.23
N VAL A 24 -6.48 16.05 17.28
CA VAL A 24 -6.29 16.32 15.85
C VAL A 24 -6.40 17.79 15.52
N ALA A 25 -7.45 18.47 16.02
CA ALA A 25 -7.61 19.90 15.80
C ALA A 25 -6.48 20.72 16.44
N GLN A 26 -5.96 20.29 17.59
CA GLN A 26 -4.81 20.92 18.25
C GLN A 26 -3.51 20.71 17.46
N ALA A 27 -3.26 19.52 16.98
CA ALA A 27 -2.10 19.22 16.16
C ALA A 27 -2.12 20.01 14.84
N CYS A 28 -3.28 20.10 14.21
CA CYS A 28 -3.50 20.90 13.02
C CYS A 28 -3.27 22.39 13.24
N ALA A 29 -3.82 22.92 14.33
CA ALA A 29 -3.71 24.34 14.67
C ALA A 29 -2.25 24.80 14.84
N GLN A 30 -1.39 23.91 15.25
CA GLN A 30 0.05 24.19 15.42
C GLN A 30 0.85 24.15 14.12
N THR A 31 0.35 23.43 13.11
CA THR A 31 1.14 23.12 11.91
C THR A 31 0.62 23.81 10.64
N PHE A 32 -0.70 24.07 10.51
CA PHE A 32 -1.29 24.41 9.22
C PHE A 32 -2.29 25.59 9.16
N ASN A 33 -2.56 26.31 10.18
CA ASN A 33 -3.59 27.36 10.34
C ASN A 33 -4.80 26.92 11.15
N ALA A 34 -4.95 27.53 12.29
CA ALA A 34 -6.07 27.33 13.18
C ALA A 34 -7.35 27.93 12.62
N GLY A 35 -8.45 27.22 12.76
CA GLY A 35 -9.77 27.79 12.55
C GLY A 35 -10.03 29.01 13.47
N ILE A 36 -10.86 29.90 13.02
CA ILE A 36 -11.18 31.14 13.72
C ILE A 36 -12.06 30.81 14.95
N SER A 37 -11.60 31.24 16.14
CA SER A 37 -12.40 31.25 17.36
C SER A 37 -13.17 32.56 17.44
N VAL A 38 -14.49 32.50 17.53
CA VAL A 38 -15.33 33.67 17.79
C VAL A 38 -15.87 33.56 19.20
N ASN A 39 -15.50 34.51 20.07
CA ASN A 39 -16.03 34.61 21.43
C ASN A 39 -17.37 35.37 21.39
N LEU A 40 -18.43 34.67 21.76
CA LEU A 40 -19.79 35.23 21.81
C LEU A 40 -20.18 35.71 23.25
N GLY A 41 -19.20 35.99 24.08
CA GLY A 41 -19.45 36.49 25.46
C GLY A 41 -20.14 35.43 26.32
N PRO A 42 -21.28 35.74 26.95
CA PRO A 42 -21.97 34.81 27.86
C PRO A 42 -22.53 33.55 27.15
N PHE A 43 -22.57 33.54 25.83
CA PHE A 43 -23.03 32.40 25.04
C PHE A 43 -21.91 31.43 24.66
N GLY A 44 -20.68 31.67 25.15
CA GLY A 44 -19.55 30.82 24.94
C GLY A 44 -18.72 31.17 23.70
N THR A 45 -17.78 30.33 23.40
CA THR A 45 -16.88 30.49 22.25
C THR A 45 -17.29 29.54 21.16
N PHE A 46 -17.72 30.04 20.03
CA PHE A 46 -17.90 29.24 18.82
C PHE A 46 -16.55 29.06 18.11
N GLN A 47 -16.19 27.83 17.83
CA GLN A 47 -15.08 27.56 16.95
C GLN A 47 -15.63 27.12 15.59
N LYS A 48 -15.24 27.82 14.55
CA LYS A 48 -15.44 27.34 13.20
C LYS A 48 -14.56 26.08 13.02
N ASP A 49 -15.07 25.08 12.34
CA ASP A 49 -14.37 23.82 12.09
C ASP A 49 -12.94 24.09 11.61
N ALA A 50 -11.97 23.62 12.40
CA ALA A 50 -10.59 23.64 12.00
C ALA A 50 -10.35 22.44 11.09
N TYR A 51 -9.80 22.67 9.92
CA TYR A 51 -9.36 21.62 9.03
C TYR A 51 -7.85 21.70 8.85
N CYS A 52 -7.23 20.55 8.73
CA CYS A 52 -5.84 20.44 8.34
C CYS A 52 -5.76 20.15 6.86
N GLN A 53 -4.95 20.89 6.19
CA GLN A 53 -4.59 20.61 4.81
C GLN A 53 -3.08 20.42 4.72
N GLY A 54 -2.67 19.30 4.20
CA GLY A 54 -1.28 18.99 3.92
C GLY A 54 -1.14 18.39 2.53
N ALA A 55 -0.09 18.77 1.82
CA ALA A 55 0.25 18.19 0.54
C ALA A 55 1.66 17.62 0.59
N GLN A 56 1.84 16.41 0.09
CA GLN A 56 3.13 15.78 -0.07
C GLN A 56 3.25 15.19 -1.46
N LYS A 57 4.38 15.47 -2.12
CA LYS A 57 4.65 14.94 -3.45
C LYS A 57 5.48 13.68 -3.35
N PHE A 58 5.05 12.66 -4.06
CA PHE A 58 5.78 11.41 -4.21
C PHE A 58 6.14 11.21 -5.68
N GLU A 59 7.40 10.95 -5.95
CA GLU A 59 7.91 10.68 -7.30
C GLU A 59 8.68 9.37 -7.26
N ASN A 60 8.42 8.50 -8.23
CA ASN A 60 9.18 7.28 -8.42
C ASN A 60 9.08 6.82 -9.87
N ASP A 61 10.06 6.04 -10.28
CA ASP A 61 10.07 5.37 -11.58
C ASP A 61 9.66 3.90 -11.39
N SER A 62 8.66 3.47 -12.16
CA SER A 62 8.24 2.07 -12.21
C SER A 62 8.52 1.54 -13.62
N PHE A 63 9.09 0.35 -13.69
CA PHE A 63 9.42 -0.29 -14.96
C PHE A 63 9.41 -1.82 -14.79
N ARG A 64 9.35 -2.51 -15.92
CA ARG A 64 9.51 -3.95 -16.00
C ARG A 64 10.38 -4.31 -17.20
N PHE A 65 11.32 -5.22 -16.98
CA PHE A 65 12.06 -5.91 -18.02
C PHE A 65 11.70 -7.38 -17.98
N ALA A 66 11.52 -7.99 -19.14
CA ALA A 66 11.29 -9.41 -19.25
C ALA A 66 12.07 -9.95 -20.44
N LEU A 67 12.62 -11.15 -20.29
CA LEU A 67 13.29 -11.92 -21.33
C LEU A 67 12.65 -13.30 -21.37
N ASP A 68 12.17 -13.66 -22.55
CA ASP A 68 11.53 -14.94 -22.82
C ASP A 68 12.33 -15.69 -23.86
N TYR A 69 12.55 -16.98 -23.64
CA TYR A 69 13.19 -17.86 -24.60
C TYR A 69 12.39 -19.15 -24.78
N THR A 70 11.94 -19.38 -26.00
CA THR A 70 11.22 -20.59 -26.36
C THR A 70 12.20 -21.66 -26.82
N LEU A 71 12.20 -22.78 -26.14
CA LEU A 71 13.00 -23.95 -26.47
C LEU A 71 12.47 -24.68 -27.73
N PRO A 72 13.29 -25.48 -28.43
CA PRO A 72 12.84 -26.24 -29.60
C PRO A 72 11.68 -27.21 -29.36
N ASN A 73 11.49 -27.64 -28.12
CA ASN A 73 10.37 -28.50 -27.69
C ASN A 73 9.10 -27.70 -27.34
N GLY A 74 9.08 -26.38 -27.59
CA GLY A 74 7.93 -25.50 -27.29
C GLY A 74 7.83 -25.03 -25.84
N SER A 75 8.71 -25.45 -24.95
CA SER A 75 8.74 -24.95 -23.58
C SER A 75 9.33 -23.54 -23.53
N LEU A 76 8.85 -22.73 -22.60
CA LEU A 76 9.29 -21.37 -22.36
C LEU A 76 10.17 -21.32 -21.11
N ILE A 77 11.31 -20.64 -21.21
CA ILE A 77 12.09 -20.17 -20.05
C ILE A 77 11.97 -18.65 -20.05
N TYR A 78 11.77 -18.06 -18.88
CA TYR A 78 11.66 -16.62 -18.75
C TYR A 78 12.37 -16.11 -17.51
N ALA A 79 12.78 -14.85 -17.57
CA ALA A 79 13.24 -14.08 -16.44
C ALA A 79 12.64 -12.68 -16.50
N SER A 80 12.25 -12.12 -15.38
CA SER A 80 11.77 -10.75 -15.34
C SER A 80 12.26 -10.04 -14.09
N TYR A 81 12.41 -8.72 -14.24
CA TYR A 81 12.67 -7.80 -13.16
C TYR A 81 11.67 -6.64 -13.25
N ALA A 82 11.02 -6.31 -12.16
CA ALA A 82 10.07 -5.22 -12.09
C ALA A 82 10.30 -4.38 -10.84
N LYS A 83 10.15 -3.07 -11.01
CA LYS A 83 10.11 -2.13 -9.90
C LYS A 83 8.73 -1.52 -9.80
N GLY A 84 8.12 -1.71 -8.63
CA GLY A 84 6.81 -1.19 -8.29
C GLY A 84 6.87 -0.04 -7.29
N PHE A 85 5.77 0.69 -7.17
CA PHE A 85 5.66 1.84 -6.31
C PHE A 85 4.21 2.01 -5.84
N ALA A 86 4.05 2.28 -4.54
CA ALA A 86 2.82 2.78 -3.97
C ALA A 86 3.09 4.11 -3.27
N SER A 87 2.25 5.11 -3.50
CA SER A 87 2.44 6.43 -2.89
C SER A 87 2.32 6.35 -1.37
N GLY A 88 3.06 7.21 -0.68
CA GLY A 88 2.81 7.52 0.71
C GLY A 88 1.50 8.30 0.89
N GLY A 89 1.22 8.69 2.10
CA GLY A 89 0.01 9.40 2.45
C GLY A 89 0.01 9.90 3.88
N PHE A 90 -1.19 10.21 4.35
CA PHE A 90 -1.44 10.72 5.69
C PHE A 90 -2.39 9.82 6.45
N ASN A 91 -2.11 9.60 7.71
CA ASN A 91 -3.02 8.95 8.63
C ASN A 91 -4.02 9.95 9.20
N ASN A 92 -5.28 9.54 9.26
CA ASN A 92 -6.36 10.30 9.87
C ASN A 92 -6.67 9.74 11.26
N ASP A 93 -5.75 9.94 12.18
CA ASP A 93 -5.88 9.54 13.58
C ASP A 93 -5.80 10.76 14.53
N ASP A 94 -5.59 10.52 15.82
CA ASP A 94 -5.44 11.57 16.84
C ASP A 94 -4.21 12.48 16.64
N LYS A 95 -3.28 12.04 15.79
CA LYS A 95 -2.10 12.81 15.35
C LYS A 95 -2.01 12.72 13.85
N VAL A 96 -1.92 13.85 13.19
CA VAL A 96 -1.68 13.88 11.75
C VAL A 96 -0.26 13.39 11.51
N THR A 97 -0.13 12.13 11.10
CA THR A 97 1.15 11.53 10.76
C THR A 97 1.17 11.19 9.28
N SER A 98 2.30 11.40 8.63
CA SER A 98 2.53 10.94 7.27
C SER A 98 3.26 9.61 7.27
N PHE A 99 3.05 8.83 6.23
CA PHE A 99 3.83 7.63 5.97
C PHE A 99 4.49 7.72 4.59
N PRO A 100 5.70 7.18 4.45
CA PRO A 100 6.46 7.25 3.20
C PRO A 100 5.86 6.38 2.11
N ALA A 101 6.30 6.62 0.89
CA ALA A 101 6.02 5.74 -0.24
C ALA A 101 6.67 4.37 -0.04
N GLU A 102 5.98 3.34 -0.52
CA GLU A 102 6.50 1.98 -0.62
C GLU A 102 7.11 1.77 -1.99
N THR A 103 8.23 1.07 -2.05
CA THR A 103 8.80 0.53 -3.28
C THR A 103 8.95 -0.98 -3.16
N ALA A 104 8.77 -1.67 -4.28
CA ALA A 104 8.96 -3.10 -4.38
C ALA A 104 9.81 -3.41 -5.61
N ASP A 105 10.90 -4.12 -5.40
CA ASP A 105 11.69 -4.75 -6.45
C ASP A 105 11.29 -6.22 -6.52
N ASN A 106 10.94 -6.72 -7.71
CA ASN A 106 10.59 -8.10 -7.95
C ASN A 106 11.50 -8.71 -9.00
N PHE A 107 12.13 -9.81 -8.66
CA PHE A 107 12.83 -10.68 -9.59
C PHE A 107 12.10 -12.01 -9.68
N GLU A 108 11.89 -12.51 -10.90
CA GLU A 108 11.27 -13.79 -11.16
C GLU A 108 11.98 -14.51 -12.29
N ILE A 109 12.23 -15.81 -12.13
CA ILE A 109 12.70 -16.71 -13.17
C ILE A 109 11.82 -17.96 -13.17
N GLY A 110 11.47 -18.44 -14.35
CA GLY A 110 10.61 -19.60 -14.42
C GLY A 110 10.63 -20.32 -15.76
N THR A 111 9.89 -21.42 -15.80
CA THR A 111 9.66 -22.21 -16.99
C THR A 111 8.19 -22.61 -17.09
N LYS A 112 7.71 -22.69 -18.33
CA LYS A 112 6.37 -23.22 -18.66
C LYS A 112 6.53 -24.19 -19.82
N GLY A 113 6.01 -25.39 -19.68
CA GLY A 113 6.18 -26.38 -20.73
C GLY A 113 5.12 -27.45 -20.74
N SER A 114 4.91 -28.00 -21.94
CA SER A 114 4.11 -29.20 -22.16
C SER A 114 5.01 -30.34 -22.61
N TYR A 115 4.81 -31.53 -22.04
CA TYR A 115 5.61 -32.72 -22.21
C TYR A 115 4.71 -33.91 -22.50
N LEU A 116 5.30 -35.03 -22.95
CA LEU A 116 4.59 -36.27 -23.20
C LEU A 116 3.41 -36.12 -24.18
N ASN A 117 3.63 -35.42 -25.31
CA ASN A 117 2.59 -35.08 -26.28
C ASN A 117 1.40 -34.33 -25.61
N GLU A 118 1.72 -33.27 -24.89
CA GLU A 118 0.77 -32.41 -24.20
C GLU A 118 0.01 -33.03 -23.00
N LYS A 119 0.36 -34.28 -22.66
CA LYS A 119 -0.28 -34.97 -21.52
C LYS A 119 0.24 -34.51 -20.16
N LEU A 120 1.35 -33.78 -20.12
CA LEU A 120 1.94 -33.24 -18.89
C LEU A 120 2.30 -31.77 -19.09
N GLN A 121 1.71 -30.89 -18.32
CA GLN A 121 2.08 -29.47 -18.24
C GLN A 121 2.77 -29.21 -16.90
N ILE A 122 3.90 -28.52 -16.97
CA ILE A 122 4.68 -28.12 -15.78
C ILE A 122 4.96 -26.63 -15.91
N ASN A 123 4.54 -25.87 -14.91
CA ASN A 123 4.91 -24.48 -14.71
C ASN A 123 5.68 -24.40 -13.39
N ALA A 124 6.84 -23.81 -13.40
CA ALA A 124 7.64 -23.61 -12.20
C ALA A 124 8.30 -22.25 -12.24
N ASN A 125 8.30 -21.57 -11.11
CA ASN A 125 8.98 -20.30 -10.94
C ASN A 125 9.65 -20.20 -9.58
N PHE A 126 10.65 -19.34 -9.53
CA PHE A 126 11.24 -18.80 -8.31
C PHE A 126 11.09 -17.28 -8.35
N PHE A 127 10.73 -16.68 -7.23
CA PHE A 127 10.55 -15.25 -7.11
C PHE A 127 11.24 -14.69 -5.86
N LEU A 128 11.63 -13.44 -5.97
CA LEU A 128 12.18 -12.64 -4.88
C LEU A 128 11.55 -11.26 -4.93
N PHE A 129 10.92 -10.85 -3.83
CA PHE A 129 10.42 -9.49 -3.61
C PHE A 129 11.22 -8.83 -2.50
N ASP A 130 11.70 -7.63 -2.76
CA ASP A 130 12.33 -6.75 -1.77
C ASP A 130 11.50 -5.48 -1.63
N TYR A 131 10.91 -5.28 -0.45
CA TYR A 131 10.06 -4.14 -0.15
C TYR A 131 10.80 -3.16 0.74
N VAL A 132 10.70 -1.88 0.39
CA VAL A 132 11.14 -0.78 1.25
C VAL A 132 9.92 0.03 1.66
N ASN A 133 9.79 0.30 2.96
CA ASN A 133 8.64 0.98 3.57
C ASN A 133 7.31 0.27 3.29
N ASN A 134 7.29 -1.06 3.38
CA ASN A 134 6.09 -1.85 3.13
C ASN A 134 4.92 -1.38 4.00
N GLN A 135 3.87 -0.89 3.37
CA GLN A 135 2.74 -0.26 4.04
C GLN A 135 1.79 -1.31 4.61
N ARG A 136 1.56 -1.25 5.92
CA ARG A 136 0.64 -2.15 6.62
C ARG A 136 -0.39 -1.34 7.41
N SER A 137 -1.65 -1.73 7.28
CA SER A 137 -2.74 -1.15 8.06
C SER A 137 -2.87 -1.86 9.40
N ILE A 138 -2.86 -1.09 10.48
CA ILE A 138 -3.06 -1.59 11.83
C ILE A 138 -4.23 -0.85 12.51
N GLY A 139 -4.99 -1.58 13.34
CA GLY A 139 -5.97 -0.98 14.22
C GLY A 139 -5.28 -0.30 15.40
N LYS A 140 -5.69 0.92 15.71
CA LYS A 140 -5.21 1.70 16.83
C LYS A 140 -6.41 2.24 17.63
N VAL A 141 -6.31 2.20 18.93
CA VAL A 141 -7.27 2.89 19.82
C VAL A 141 -6.57 4.09 20.42
N ALA A 142 -7.11 5.26 20.15
CA ALA A 142 -6.60 6.51 20.69
C ALA A 142 -6.88 6.61 22.21
N GLN A 143 -6.22 7.54 22.89
CA GLN A 143 -6.41 7.72 24.35
C GLN A 143 -7.84 8.11 24.73
N ASN A 144 -8.59 8.69 23.81
CA ASN A 144 -10.00 9.04 23.96
C ASN A 144 -10.96 7.87 23.70
N GLY A 145 -10.45 6.64 23.47
CA GLY A 145 -11.23 5.44 23.19
C GLY A 145 -11.72 5.31 21.72
N VAL A 146 -11.38 6.24 20.83
CA VAL A 146 -11.76 6.14 19.43
C VAL A 146 -10.85 5.16 18.70
N ALA A 147 -11.44 4.18 18.03
CA ALA A 147 -10.71 3.25 17.18
C ALA A 147 -10.48 3.86 15.79
N SER A 148 -9.28 3.72 15.27
CA SER A 148 -8.89 4.16 13.93
C SER A 148 -8.01 3.10 13.26
N ILE A 149 -7.91 3.18 11.94
CA ILE A 149 -6.96 2.39 11.16
C ILE A 149 -5.86 3.33 10.70
N VAL A 150 -4.62 2.97 10.97
CA VAL A 150 -3.44 3.73 10.57
C VAL A 150 -2.53 2.88 9.71
N THR A 151 -1.89 3.52 8.73
CA THR A 151 -0.85 2.90 7.91
C THR A 151 0.51 3.14 8.55
N VAL A 152 1.25 2.07 8.76
CA VAL A 152 2.62 2.11 9.28
C VAL A 152 3.57 1.49 8.26
N PRO A 153 4.76 2.08 8.05
CA PRO A 153 5.77 1.50 7.19
C PRO A 153 6.57 0.45 7.94
N ILE A 154 6.73 -0.73 7.34
CA ILE A 154 7.76 -1.70 7.71
C ILE A 154 8.98 -1.35 6.85
N GLN A 155 10.10 -0.96 7.49
CA GLN A 155 11.26 -0.42 6.79
C GLN A 155 11.78 -1.32 5.68
N LYS A 156 11.86 -2.61 5.93
CA LYS A 156 12.28 -3.63 4.97
C LYS A 156 11.49 -4.91 5.16
N ALA A 157 11.03 -5.51 4.06
CA ALA A 157 10.46 -6.84 4.05
C ALA A 157 10.92 -7.58 2.79
N GLU A 158 11.36 -8.81 2.95
CA GLU A 158 11.78 -9.68 1.86
C GLU A 158 10.84 -10.88 1.82
N VAL A 159 10.45 -11.27 0.61
CA VAL A 159 9.64 -12.47 0.37
C VAL A 159 10.25 -13.21 -0.79
N ASP A 160 10.68 -14.42 -0.55
CA ASP A 160 11.17 -15.32 -1.59
C ASP A 160 10.43 -16.65 -1.54
N GLY A 161 10.38 -17.31 -2.68
CA GLY A 161 9.70 -18.58 -2.76
C GLY A 161 9.77 -19.20 -4.15
N TYR A 162 9.20 -20.37 -4.23
CA TYR A 162 9.00 -21.06 -5.49
C TYR A 162 7.57 -21.59 -5.58
N GLU A 163 7.06 -21.64 -6.80
CA GLU A 163 5.76 -22.21 -7.11
C GLU A 163 5.95 -23.27 -8.20
N ILE A 164 5.27 -24.38 -8.05
CA ILE A 164 5.26 -25.45 -9.05
C ILE A 164 3.80 -25.87 -9.25
N GLU A 165 3.35 -25.77 -10.48
CA GLU A 165 2.05 -26.26 -10.90
C GLU A 165 2.24 -27.42 -11.88
N ILE A 166 1.61 -28.55 -11.61
CA ILE A 166 1.64 -29.74 -12.46
C ILE A 166 0.22 -30.08 -12.86
N LYS A 167 -0.01 -30.23 -14.17
CA LYS A 167 -1.27 -30.73 -14.70
C LYS A 167 -1.00 -31.96 -15.59
N ALA A 168 -1.55 -33.10 -15.21
CA ALA A 168 -1.43 -34.34 -15.95
C ALA A 168 -2.77 -34.80 -16.52
N PHE A 169 -2.83 -35.04 -17.82
CA PHE A 169 -4.00 -35.59 -18.51
C PHE A 169 -3.85 -37.11 -18.60
N LEU A 170 -4.54 -37.81 -17.73
CA LEU A 170 -4.45 -39.27 -17.66
C LEU A 170 -5.17 -39.96 -18.86
N ASN A 171 -6.29 -39.35 -19.26
CA ASN A 171 -7.02 -39.69 -20.48
C ASN A 171 -7.97 -38.52 -20.83
N ASP A 172 -8.82 -38.66 -21.85
CA ASP A 172 -9.72 -37.61 -22.34
C ASP A 172 -10.77 -37.14 -21.30
N SER A 173 -10.97 -37.91 -20.24
CA SER A 173 -11.99 -37.64 -19.22
C SER A 173 -11.40 -37.29 -17.84
N PHE A 174 -10.13 -37.58 -17.58
CA PHE A 174 -9.49 -37.36 -16.27
C PHE A 174 -8.18 -36.60 -16.37
N SER A 175 -8.12 -35.54 -15.57
CA SER A 175 -6.88 -34.79 -15.33
C SER A 175 -6.58 -34.68 -13.84
N LEU A 176 -5.32 -34.64 -13.49
CA LEU A 176 -4.79 -34.35 -12.15
C LEU A 176 -4.12 -32.99 -12.17
N ILE A 177 -4.39 -32.19 -11.14
CA ILE A 177 -3.74 -30.87 -10.92
C ILE A 177 -3.17 -30.89 -9.51
N ALA A 178 -1.90 -30.52 -9.38
CA ALA A 178 -1.19 -30.39 -8.11
C ALA A 178 -0.41 -29.07 -8.08
#